data_f11e7c1046050744b3c69855b28035e4
#
_entry.id   f11e7c1046050744b3c69855b28035e4
#
_cell.length_a   1.000
_cell.length_b   1.000
_cell.length_c   1.000
_cell.angle_alpha   90.00
_cell.angle_beta   90.00
_cell.angle_gamma   90.00
#
_symmetry.space_group_name_H-M   'P 1'
#
loop_
_entity.id
_entity.type
_entity.pdbx_description
1 polymer ?
#
loop_
_entity_poly.entity_id
_entity_poly.type
_entity_poly.pdbx_seq_one_letter_code
_entity_poly.pdbx_strand_id
1 'polypeptide(L)'
;SGYADGNGVRPTYREITKLKNKFNAENHAEVVEVTYNKNIISTEKLLIHYLESHDPTQINRQGNDIGTQYRSIILYTNEEQKKVIERVIQTFQKLLSNAGYGSIATQVKPIEKFYMAEDYHQDYIAKNPNGYCPDHSTGVRFAQLDEVPSIDNSELFVGKKIVVIEAAGYCPYCEKFQVQVLKNYYGDIPLFSRLASDLDGLEIDSPTWATPTVLFLQDGKEVFGHQGYLDSKEFYKALGYFKLGDSEAYRVAFEKGTDARFCKEYEIFKNTPDGVFIDKLSGAPLFDTRDRFNSSTGWLSFTRPIKDSVYSKPDNSYGMRRTEIRSATSDIHLGHVFPDGPNGMPRYCINATVLEFKARAEFDAASD
;
A
#
# COMPACT_ATOMS: atom_id res chain seq x y z
N SER A 1 -2.42 -18.19 0.87
CA SER A 1 -2.29 -19.54 0.28
C SER A 1 -3.39 -20.45 0.78
N GLY A 2 -3.81 -21.39 -0.04
CA GLY A 2 -4.92 -22.31 0.29
C GLY A 2 -5.02 -23.51 -0.62
N TYR A 3 -6.18 -24.17 -0.52
CA TYR A 3 -6.51 -25.39 -1.25
C TYR A 3 -7.89 -25.25 -1.90
N ALA A 4 -8.04 -25.71 -3.13
CA ALA A 4 -9.32 -25.68 -3.84
C ALA A 4 -9.45 -26.82 -4.87
N ASP A 5 -10.61 -26.94 -5.52
CA ASP A 5 -10.91 -27.84 -6.63
C ASP A 5 -10.63 -29.32 -6.33
N GLY A 6 -10.94 -29.77 -5.12
CA GLY A 6 -10.89 -31.18 -4.72
C GLY A 6 -12.15 -31.63 -4.00
N ASN A 7 -12.35 -32.93 -3.95
CA ASN A 7 -13.49 -33.56 -3.27
C ASN A 7 -13.15 -33.90 -1.80
N GLY A 8 -14.10 -33.72 -0.90
CA GLY A 8 -14.02 -34.20 0.48
C GLY A 8 -14.06 -33.10 1.55
N VAL A 9 -13.60 -33.47 2.74
CA VAL A 9 -13.51 -32.59 3.92
C VAL A 9 -12.37 -31.60 3.78
N ARG A 10 -12.37 -30.56 4.64
CA ARG A 10 -11.31 -29.55 4.70
C ARG A 10 -9.92 -30.20 4.59
N PRO A 11 -9.14 -29.88 3.53
CA PRO A 11 -7.84 -30.47 3.31
C PRO A 11 -6.80 -29.92 4.29
N THR A 12 -5.70 -30.69 4.44
CA THR A 12 -4.45 -30.24 5.06
C THR A 12 -3.32 -30.55 4.10
N TYR A 13 -2.19 -29.84 4.22
CA TYR A 13 -0.98 -30.11 3.43
C TYR A 13 -0.57 -31.59 3.49
N ARG A 14 -0.55 -32.13 4.72
CA ARG A 14 -0.21 -33.54 4.95
C ARG A 14 -1.15 -34.52 4.24
N GLU A 15 -2.44 -34.17 4.06
CA GLU A 15 -3.40 -35.03 3.38
C GLU A 15 -3.23 -34.96 1.86
N ILE A 16 -3.15 -33.76 1.28
CA ILE A 16 -3.06 -33.58 -0.18
C ILE A 16 -1.74 -34.09 -0.76
N THR A 17 -0.66 -34.11 0.03
CA THR A 17 0.67 -34.58 -0.37
C THR A 17 0.89 -36.08 -0.15
N LYS A 18 -0.08 -36.83 0.42
CA LYS A 18 0.04 -38.28 0.55
C LYS A 18 0.23 -38.95 -0.79
N LEU A 19 1.10 -39.96 -0.81
CA LEU A 19 1.44 -40.70 -2.03
C LEU A 19 0.19 -41.25 -2.77
N LYS A 20 -0.83 -41.70 -2.03
CA LYS A 20 -2.11 -42.15 -2.60
C LYS A 20 -2.88 -41.07 -3.37
N ASN A 21 -2.65 -39.80 -3.03
CA ASN A 21 -3.30 -38.64 -3.64
C ASN A 21 -2.49 -38.03 -4.78
N LYS A 22 -1.23 -38.43 -4.93
CA LYS A 22 -0.29 -37.85 -5.92
C LYS A 22 -0.83 -37.82 -7.35
N PHE A 23 -1.62 -38.80 -7.75
CA PHE A 23 -2.23 -38.91 -9.08
C PHE A 23 -3.77 -38.99 -9.03
N ASN A 24 -4.36 -38.65 -7.87
CA ASN A 24 -5.80 -38.59 -7.73
C ASN A 24 -6.36 -37.31 -8.36
N ALA A 25 -7.21 -37.45 -9.37
CA ALA A 25 -7.82 -36.32 -10.07
C ALA A 25 -8.75 -35.45 -9.16
N GLU A 26 -9.25 -36.04 -8.07
CA GLU A 26 -10.12 -35.40 -7.08
C GLU A 26 -9.35 -34.75 -5.94
N ASN A 27 -8.01 -34.77 -5.97
CA ASN A 27 -7.18 -34.11 -4.97
C ASN A 27 -7.29 -32.58 -5.08
N HIS A 28 -7.22 -31.89 -3.95
CA HIS A 28 -7.16 -30.43 -3.94
C HIS A 28 -5.86 -29.92 -4.59
N ALA A 29 -5.96 -28.82 -5.32
CA ALA A 29 -4.80 -28.06 -5.77
C ALA A 29 -4.37 -27.08 -4.70
N GLU A 30 -3.05 -26.83 -4.61
CA GLU A 30 -2.47 -25.70 -3.91
C GLU A 30 -2.73 -24.45 -4.74
N VAL A 31 -3.38 -23.45 -4.17
CA VAL A 31 -3.80 -22.23 -4.86
C VAL A 31 -3.56 -20.99 -4.00
N VAL A 32 -3.51 -19.83 -4.64
CA VAL A 32 -3.47 -18.53 -3.99
C VAL A 32 -4.76 -17.78 -4.30
N GLU A 33 -5.45 -17.31 -3.26
CA GLU A 33 -6.55 -16.35 -3.41
C GLU A 33 -5.99 -14.94 -3.48
N VAL A 34 -6.35 -14.20 -4.53
CA VAL A 34 -5.88 -12.84 -4.77
C VAL A 34 -7.05 -11.88 -4.70
N THR A 35 -7.05 -11.02 -3.69
CA THR A 35 -7.98 -9.88 -3.60
C THR A 35 -7.28 -8.64 -4.13
N TYR A 36 -7.85 -7.97 -5.13
CA TYR A 36 -7.22 -6.85 -5.80
C TYR A 36 -8.20 -5.74 -6.17
N ASN A 37 -7.68 -4.52 -6.29
CA ASN A 37 -8.43 -3.38 -6.78
C ASN A 37 -8.27 -3.26 -8.30
N LYS A 38 -9.39 -3.41 -9.05
CA LYS A 38 -9.41 -3.36 -10.51
C LYS A 38 -8.93 -2.01 -11.10
N ASN A 39 -8.98 -0.95 -10.31
CA ASN A 39 -8.48 0.37 -10.72
C ASN A 39 -6.94 0.49 -10.61
N ILE A 40 -6.30 -0.44 -9.88
CA ILE A 40 -4.84 -0.47 -9.68
C ILE A 40 -4.21 -1.53 -10.60
N ILE A 41 -4.79 -2.73 -10.63
CA ILE A 41 -4.31 -3.82 -11.47
C ILE A 41 -5.49 -4.53 -12.14
N SER A 42 -5.40 -4.75 -13.44
CA SER A 42 -6.43 -5.47 -14.18
C SER A 42 -6.35 -6.98 -13.94
N THR A 43 -7.49 -7.68 -14.09
CA THR A 43 -7.55 -9.15 -14.13
C THR A 43 -6.58 -9.73 -15.16
N GLU A 44 -6.46 -9.08 -16.32
CA GLU A 44 -5.57 -9.47 -17.40
C GLU A 44 -4.10 -9.43 -16.97
N LYS A 45 -3.66 -8.35 -16.33
CA LYS A 45 -2.27 -8.20 -15.84
C LYS A 45 -1.92 -9.26 -14.78
N LEU A 46 -2.84 -9.60 -13.88
CA LEU A 46 -2.66 -10.70 -12.92
C LEU A 46 -2.51 -12.06 -13.62
N LEU A 47 -3.32 -12.33 -14.64
CA LEU A 47 -3.27 -13.57 -15.40
C LEU A 47 -1.99 -13.70 -16.23
N ILE A 48 -1.52 -12.60 -16.84
CA ILE A 48 -0.23 -12.53 -17.52
C ILE A 48 0.88 -12.93 -16.56
N HIS A 49 0.93 -12.28 -15.38
CA HIS A 49 1.94 -12.59 -14.38
C HIS A 49 1.88 -14.07 -13.94
N TYR A 50 0.68 -14.61 -13.71
CA TYR A 50 0.49 -16.02 -13.37
C TYR A 50 1.04 -16.96 -14.44
N LEU A 51 0.70 -16.74 -15.73
CA LEU A 51 1.16 -17.62 -16.83
C LEU A 51 2.65 -17.51 -17.09
N GLU A 52 3.26 -16.34 -16.84
CA GLU A 52 4.69 -16.13 -17.00
C GLU A 52 5.53 -16.66 -15.81
N SER A 53 4.92 -16.91 -14.66
CA SER A 53 5.62 -17.35 -13.44
C SER A 53 5.89 -18.84 -13.37
N HIS A 54 5.30 -19.65 -14.27
CA HIS A 54 5.50 -21.10 -14.30
C HIS A 54 5.41 -21.65 -15.73
N ASP A 55 5.66 -22.93 -15.90
CA ASP A 55 5.43 -23.62 -17.18
C ASP A 55 3.99 -24.19 -17.22
N PRO A 56 3.03 -23.51 -17.88
CA PRO A 56 1.64 -23.91 -17.91
C PRO A 56 1.38 -25.12 -18.84
N THR A 57 2.41 -25.64 -19.53
CA THR A 57 2.28 -26.83 -20.38
C THR A 57 2.47 -28.13 -19.59
N GLN A 58 2.93 -28.05 -18.35
CA GLN A 58 3.17 -29.22 -17.50
C GLN A 58 1.86 -29.75 -16.88
N ILE A 59 1.67 -31.04 -17.01
CA ILE A 59 0.48 -31.73 -16.46
C ILE A 59 0.78 -32.24 -15.04
N ASN A 60 -0.04 -31.85 -14.06
CA ASN A 60 0.04 -32.30 -12.68
C ASN A 60 1.45 -32.14 -12.06
N ARG A 61 2.14 -31.07 -12.40
CA ARG A 61 3.44 -30.73 -11.82
C ARG A 61 3.83 -29.27 -12.07
N GLN A 62 4.77 -28.80 -11.31
CA GLN A 62 5.55 -27.58 -11.58
C GLN A 62 7.03 -27.90 -11.32
N GLY A 63 7.83 -28.02 -12.39
CA GLY A 63 9.22 -28.39 -12.27
C GLY A 63 9.41 -29.76 -11.54
N ASN A 64 10.08 -29.73 -10.38
CA ASN A 64 10.33 -30.93 -9.56
C ASN A 64 9.17 -31.32 -8.67
N ASP A 65 8.19 -30.44 -8.47
CA ASP A 65 7.01 -30.70 -7.65
C ASP A 65 5.98 -31.47 -8.47
N ILE A 66 5.90 -32.79 -8.24
CA ILE A 66 5.11 -33.73 -9.02
C ILE A 66 3.90 -34.23 -8.21
N GLY A 67 2.70 -33.98 -8.73
CA GLY A 67 1.44 -34.42 -8.14
C GLY A 67 0.28 -33.53 -8.55
N THR A 68 -0.96 -34.06 -8.46
CA THR A 68 -2.17 -33.35 -8.84
C THR A 68 -2.42 -32.09 -8.00
N GLN A 69 -1.85 -32.01 -6.79
CA GLN A 69 -1.88 -30.81 -5.96
C GLN A 69 -1.11 -29.64 -6.58
N TYR A 70 -0.14 -29.92 -7.46
CA TYR A 70 0.68 -28.90 -8.15
C TYR A 70 0.25 -28.64 -9.58
N ARG A 71 -0.97 -29.05 -9.96
CA ARG A 71 -1.50 -28.78 -11.30
C ARG A 71 -1.72 -27.28 -11.49
N SER A 72 -1.41 -26.79 -12.68
CA SER A 72 -1.74 -25.43 -13.08
C SER A 72 -3.25 -25.29 -13.18
N ILE A 73 -3.85 -24.33 -12.46
CA ILE A 73 -5.29 -24.10 -12.43
C ILE A 73 -5.62 -22.64 -12.17
N ILE A 74 -6.62 -22.12 -12.87
CA ILE A 74 -7.23 -20.82 -12.65
C ILE A 74 -8.68 -21.02 -12.23
N LEU A 75 -9.04 -20.48 -11.06
CA LEU A 75 -10.39 -20.54 -10.51
C LEU A 75 -11.03 -19.17 -10.56
N TYR A 76 -12.12 -19.03 -11.31
CA TYR A 76 -12.80 -17.75 -11.50
C TYR A 76 -14.08 -17.64 -10.66
N THR A 77 -14.46 -16.40 -10.33
CA THR A 77 -15.64 -16.09 -9.52
C THR A 77 -16.84 -15.61 -10.35
N ASN A 78 -16.63 -15.23 -11.62
CA ASN A 78 -17.69 -14.73 -12.50
C ASN A 78 -17.34 -14.89 -13.98
N GLU A 79 -18.35 -14.76 -14.86
CA GLU A 79 -18.19 -14.94 -16.30
C GLU A 79 -17.34 -13.84 -16.98
N GLU A 80 -17.22 -12.66 -16.40
CA GLU A 80 -16.34 -11.60 -16.89
C GLU A 80 -14.87 -12.03 -16.78
N GLN A 81 -14.49 -12.55 -15.61
CA GLN A 81 -13.15 -13.12 -15.40
C GLN A 81 -12.87 -14.26 -16.36
N LYS A 82 -13.83 -15.17 -16.56
CA LYS A 82 -13.68 -16.30 -17.48
C LYS A 82 -13.33 -15.86 -18.90
N LYS A 83 -14.03 -14.85 -19.44
CA LYS A 83 -13.76 -14.31 -20.78
C LYS A 83 -12.34 -13.73 -20.87
N VAL A 84 -11.87 -13.04 -19.84
CA VAL A 84 -10.50 -12.51 -19.80
C VAL A 84 -9.48 -13.67 -19.76
N ILE A 85 -9.73 -14.70 -18.93
CA ILE A 85 -8.86 -15.89 -18.82
C ILE A 85 -8.71 -16.58 -20.17
N GLU A 86 -9.82 -16.86 -20.87
CA GLU A 86 -9.81 -17.53 -22.15
C GLU A 86 -9.00 -16.75 -23.20
N ARG A 87 -9.17 -15.43 -23.27
CA ARG A 87 -8.41 -14.57 -24.17
C ARG A 87 -6.90 -14.58 -23.85
N VAL A 88 -6.52 -14.44 -22.58
CA VAL A 88 -5.13 -14.42 -22.15
C VAL A 88 -4.46 -15.76 -22.41
N ILE A 89 -5.11 -16.87 -22.09
CA ILE A 89 -4.60 -18.24 -22.39
C ILE A 89 -4.41 -18.43 -23.90
N GLN A 90 -5.38 -18.04 -24.72
CA GLN A 90 -5.26 -18.15 -26.18
C GLN A 90 -4.08 -17.36 -26.74
N THR A 91 -3.84 -16.18 -26.20
CA THR A 91 -2.72 -15.33 -26.58
C THR A 91 -1.38 -15.97 -26.16
N PHE A 92 -1.27 -16.42 -24.91
CA PHE A 92 -0.04 -17.04 -24.41
C PHE A 92 0.25 -18.37 -25.09
N GLN A 93 -0.75 -19.14 -25.47
CA GLN A 93 -0.58 -20.37 -26.25
C GLN A 93 0.15 -20.11 -27.58
N LYS A 94 -0.17 -19.02 -28.27
CA LYS A 94 0.53 -18.65 -29.52
C LYS A 94 2.00 -18.36 -29.28
N LEU A 95 2.31 -17.63 -28.20
CA LEU A 95 3.69 -17.31 -27.83
C LEU A 95 4.48 -18.57 -27.46
N LEU A 96 3.90 -19.46 -26.66
CA LEU A 96 4.50 -20.72 -26.28
C LEU A 96 4.75 -21.62 -27.49
N SER A 97 3.78 -21.72 -28.41
CA SER A 97 3.91 -22.51 -29.64
C SER A 97 5.05 -21.96 -30.52
N ASN A 98 5.18 -20.64 -30.67
CA ASN A 98 6.28 -20.01 -31.41
C ASN A 98 7.65 -20.26 -30.76
N ALA A 99 7.68 -20.42 -29.42
CA ALA A 99 8.88 -20.75 -28.66
C ALA A 99 9.17 -22.26 -28.57
N GLY A 100 8.34 -23.11 -29.21
CA GLY A 100 8.54 -24.56 -29.25
C GLY A 100 7.94 -25.34 -28.08
N TYR A 101 7.12 -24.71 -27.25
CA TYR A 101 6.41 -25.36 -26.15
C TYR A 101 5.11 -26.06 -26.61
N GLY A 102 4.64 -26.99 -25.80
CA GLY A 102 3.39 -27.71 -26.02
C GLY A 102 2.13 -26.90 -25.73
N SER A 103 0.99 -27.60 -25.71
CA SER A 103 -0.29 -26.99 -25.36
C SER A 103 -0.36 -26.67 -23.87
N ILE A 104 -0.99 -25.54 -23.52
CA ILE A 104 -1.29 -25.16 -22.16
C ILE A 104 -2.19 -26.20 -21.51
N ALA A 105 -1.76 -26.72 -20.36
CA ALA A 105 -2.47 -27.71 -19.55
C ALA A 105 -3.23 -27.07 -18.37
N THR A 106 -3.15 -25.75 -18.20
CA THR A 106 -3.83 -25.00 -17.14
C THR A 106 -5.34 -25.27 -17.19
N GLN A 107 -5.90 -25.78 -16.09
CA GLN A 107 -7.35 -25.97 -15.96
C GLN A 107 -8.03 -24.64 -15.66
N VAL A 108 -9.22 -24.42 -16.24
CA VAL A 108 -10.04 -23.22 -15.99
C VAL A 108 -11.40 -23.67 -15.49
N LYS A 109 -11.75 -23.32 -14.25
CA LYS A 109 -12.99 -23.76 -13.61
C LYS A 109 -13.60 -22.65 -12.76
N PRO A 110 -14.93 -22.66 -12.52
CA PRO A 110 -15.51 -21.83 -11.49
C PRO A 110 -14.99 -22.27 -10.12
N ILE A 111 -14.75 -21.31 -9.21
CA ILE A 111 -14.42 -21.64 -7.83
C ILE A 111 -15.68 -22.09 -7.10
N GLU A 112 -15.64 -23.26 -6.47
CA GLU A 112 -16.72 -23.73 -5.59
C GLU A 112 -16.41 -23.40 -4.14
N LYS A 113 -15.20 -23.71 -3.70
CA LYS A 113 -14.76 -23.49 -2.32
C LYS A 113 -13.26 -23.32 -2.20
N PHE A 114 -12.87 -22.36 -1.37
CA PHE A 114 -11.48 -22.14 -0.96
C PHE A 114 -11.31 -22.52 0.51
N TYR A 115 -10.21 -23.18 0.82
CA TYR A 115 -9.80 -23.54 2.16
C TYR A 115 -8.45 -22.92 2.46
N MET A 116 -8.38 -22.04 3.46
CA MET A 116 -7.13 -21.45 3.92
C MET A 116 -6.13 -22.55 4.33
N ALA A 117 -4.92 -22.49 3.83
CA ALA A 117 -3.82 -23.36 4.25
C ALA A 117 -3.37 -23.01 5.66
N GLU A 118 -2.52 -23.87 6.23
CA GLU A 118 -1.98 -23.74 7.57
C GLU A 118 -1.12 -22.47 7.70
N ASP A 119 -1.01 -21.92 8.91
CA ASP A 119 -0.32 -20.64 9.19
C ASP A 119 1.14 -20.60 8.74
N TYR A 120 1.81 -21.74 8.69
CA TYR A 120 3.20 -21.83 8.22
C TYR A 120 3.34 -21.70 6.69
N HIS A 121 2.25 -21.85 5.93
CA HIS A 121 2.20 -21.59 4.48
C HIS A 121 1.82 -20.15 4.14
N GLN A 122 1.26 -19.41 5.10
CA GLN A 122 0.99 -17.99 4.88
C GLN A 122 2.29 -17.21 4.97
N ASP A 123 2.53 -16.32 3.99
CA ASP A 123 3.74 -15.48 3.90
C ASP A 123 5.05 -16.30 3.98
N TYR A 124 5.04 -17.50 3.35
CA TYR A 124 6.11 -18.49 3.51
C TYR A 124 7.50 -17.91 3.23
N ILE A 125 7.68 -17.21 2.11
CA ILE A 125 8.98 -16.62 1.74
C ILE A 125 9.37 -15.47 2.67
N ALA A 126 8.40 -14.65 3.11
CA ALA A 126 8.66 -13.59 4.09
C ALA A 126 9.15 -14.16 5.44
N LYS A 127 8.58 -15.31 5.86
CA LYS A 127 8.99 -16.03 7.08
C LYS A 127 10.27 -16.84 6.89
N ASN A 128 10.56 -17.27 5.66
CA ASN A 128 11.68 -18.13 5.29
C ASN A 128 12.42 -17.54 4.07
N PRO A 129 13.24 -16.48 4.23
CA PRO A 129 13.88 -15.80 3.09
C PRO A 129 14.77 -16.70 2.20
N ASN A 130 15.26 -17.83 2.74
CA ASN A 130 16.01 -18.85 2.02
C ASN A 130 15.16 -20.10 1.74
N GLY A 131 13.83 -20.00 1.86
CA GLY A 131 12.91 -21.10 1.61
C GLY A 131 12.91 -21.55 0.15
N TYR A 132 12.46 -22.79 -0.07
CA TYR A 132 12.34 -23.34 -1.41
C TYR A 132 11.24 -22.59 -2.18
N CYS A 133 11.62 -21.87 -3.22
CA CYS A 133 10.72 -21.20 -4.16
C CYS A 133 11.44 -21.10 -5.53
N PRO A 134 11.54 -22.21 -6.26
CA PRO A 134 12.26 -22.24 -7.52
C PRO A 134 11.47 -21.51 -8.64
N ASP A 135 12.21 -20.90 -9.55
CA ASP A 135 11.64 -20.39 -10.80
C ASP A 135 11.31 -21.57 -11.72
N HIS A 136 10.05 -21.70 -12.08
CA HIS A 136 9.53 -22.73 -12.99
C HIS A 136 9.06 -22.12 -14.33
N SER A 137 9.38 -20.85 -14.60
CA SER A 137 8.93 -20.13 -15.79
C SER A 137 9.50 -20.72 -17.08
N THR A 138 8.77 -20.55 -18.19
CA THR A 138 9.25 -20.91 -19.54
C THR A 138 10.23 -19.88 -20.12
N GLY A 139 10.33 -18.69 -19.51
CA GLY A 139 11.04 -17.53 -20.08
C GLY A 139 10.27 -16.81 -21.20
N VAL A 140 9.16 -17.36 -21.68
CA VAL A 140 8.28 -16.69 -22.64
C VAL A 140 7.54 -15.56 -21.97
N ARG A 141 7.42 -14.41 -22.63
CA ARG A 141 6.79 -13.19 -22.08
C ARG A 141 5.76 -12.63 -23.06
N PHE A 142 4.68 -12.05 -22.52
CA PHE A 142 3.68 -11.33 -23.31
C PHE A 142 4.23 -10.07 -23.96
N ALA A 143 5.24 -9.44 -23.41
CA ALA A 143 5.92 -8.27 -23.98
C ALA A 143 6.53 -8.51 -25.39
N GLN A 144 6.47 -9.74 -25.90
CA GLN A 144 6.82 -10.07 -27.30
C GLN A 144 5.65 -9.76 -28.28
N LEU A 145 4.51 -9.33 -27.79
CA LEU A 145 3.41 -8.78 -28.58
C LEU A 145 3.50 -7.26 -28.47
N ASP A 146 3.89 -6.61 -29.54
CA ASP A 146 3.88 -5.15 -29.65
C ASP A 146 2.51 -4.59 -29.30
N GLU A 147 2.49 -3.65 -28.36
CA GLU A 147 1.42 -2.88 -27.73
C GLU A 147 1.07 -3.29 -26.30
N VAL A 148 1.98 -3.00 -25.37
CA VAL A 148 1.56 -2.66 -24.00
C VAL A 148 0.90 -1.28 -24.10
N PRO A 149 -0.39 -1.11 -23.69
CA PRO A 149 -0.95 0.23 -23.58
C PRO A 149 -0.01 1.07 -22.72
N SER A 150 0.55 2.13 -23.27
CA SER A 150 1.38 3.06 -22.52
C SER A 150 0.52 3.57 -21.34
N ILE A 151 1.03 3.43 -20.13
CA ILE A 151 0.35 3.99 -18.96
C ILE A 151 0.33 5.50 -19.17
N ASP A 152 -0.87 6.08 -19.08
CA ASP A 152 -1.02 7.53 -19.15
C ASP A 152 -0.34 8.18 -17.94
N ASN A 153 0.74 8.88 -18.19
CA ASN A 153 1.48 9.66 -17.21
C ASN A 153 1.12 11.15 -17.22
N SER A 154 0.11 11.56 -18.00
CA SER A 154 -0.24 12.97 -18.15
C SER A 154 -0.46 13.70 -16.82
N GLU A 155 -1.05 13.04 -15.82
CA GLU A 155 -1.24 13.59 -14.50
C GLU A 155 0.08 13.84 -13.73
N LEU A 156 1.15 13.11 -14.06
CA LEU A 156 2.45 13.24 -13.37
C LEU A 156 3.21 14.51 -13.79
N PHE A 157 2.83 15.13 -14.91
CA PHE A 157 3.46 16.35 -15.44
C PHE A 157 2.90 17.64 -14.85
N VAL A 158 1.96 17.58 -13.90
CA VAL A 158 1.35 18.77 -13.31
C VAL A 158 1.41 18.75 -11.79
N GLY A 159 2.10 19.71 -11.20
CA GLY A 159 2.20 19.91 -9.75
C GLY A 159 3.02 18.84 -9.04
N LYS A 160 2.88 18.78 -7.72
CA LYS A 160 3.58 17.81 -6.86
C LYS A 160 2.91 16.44 -6.93
N LYS A 161 3.71 15.38 -7.09
CA LYS A 161 3.26 13.98 -7.10
C LYS A 161 4.23 13.10 -6.31
N ILE A 162 3.69 11.99 -5.80
CA ILE A 162 4.50 10.91 -5.23
C ILE A 162 4.34 9.72 -6.18
N VAL A 163 5.45 9.14 -6.62
CA VAL A 163 5.43 7.91 -7.42
C VAL A 163 6.17 6.82 -6.67
N VAL A 164 5.51 5.70 -6.46
CA VAL A 164 6.09 4.51 -5.85
C VAL A 164 6.40 3.51 -6.95
N ILE A 165 7.67 3.23 -7.15
CA ILE A 165 8.11 2.20 -8.09
C ILE A 165 8.04 0.86 -7.40
N GLU A 166 7.22 -0.02 -7.94
CA GLU A 166 6.99 -1.37 -7.46
C GLU A 166 7.66 -2.40 -8.36
N ALA A 167 7.90 -3.60 -7.84
CA ALA A 167 8.39 -4.70 -8.65
C ALA A 167 7.29 -5.24 -9.56
N ALA A 168 7.66 -5.70 -10.75
CA ALA A 168 6.74 -6.42 -11.64
C ALA A 168 6.29 -7.77 -11.06
N GLY A 169 7.02 -8.30 -10.06
CA GLY A 169 6.75 -9.56 -9.38
C GLY A 169 6.57 -9.41 -7.88
N TYR A 170 6.71 -10.52 -7.15
CA TYR A 170 6.59 -10.53 -5.69
C TYR A 170 7.65 -9.66 -5.03
N CYS A 171 7.19 -8.72 -4.20
CA CYS A 171 8.06 -7.78 -3.48
C CYS A 171 7.54 -7.62 -2.03
N PRO A 172 8.09 -8.36 -1.07
CA PRO A 172 7.63 -8.28 0.32
C PRO A 172 7.80 -6.89 0.95
N TYR A 173 8.80 -6.14 0.52
CA TYR A 173 9.00 -4.77 0.97
C TYR A 173 7.99 -3.79 0.36
N CYS A 174 7.53 -4.03 -0.88
CA CYS A 174 6.46 -3.25 -1.50
C CYS A 174 5.13 -3.48 -0.76
N GLU A 175 4.78 -4.74 -0.48
CA GLU A 175 3.59 -5.09 0.31
C GLU A 175 3.63 -4.48 1.71
N LYS A 176 4.80 -4.60 2.38
CA LYS A 176 4.99 -4.00 3.70
C LYS A 176 4.81 -2.48 3.65
N PHE A 177 5.34 -1.80 2.63
CA PHE A 177 5.19 -0.37 2.44
C PHE A 177 3.74 0.02 2.20
N GLN A 178 3.02 -0.70 1.32
CA GLN A 178 1.60 -0.52 1.07
C GLN A 178 0.77 -0.60 2.36
N VAL A 179 0.98 -1.67 3.15
CA VAL A 179 0.16 -1.93 4.35
C VAL A 179 0.52 -1.00 5.51
N GLN A 180 1.81 -0.74 5.75
CA GLN A 180 2.25 -0.02 6.94
C GLN A 180 2.32 1.50 6.76
N VAL A 181 2.48 1.97 5.52
CA VAL A 181 2.67 3.39 5.22
C VAL A 181 1.52 3.93 4.37
N LEU A 182 1.30 3.38 3.18
CA LEU A 182 0.39 3.98 2.21
C LEU A 182 -1.09 3.81 2.55
N LYS A 183 -1.46 2.72 3.22
CA LYS A 183 -2.85 2.47 3.64
C LYS A 183 -3.47 3.60 4.46
N ASN A 184 -2.65 4.33 5.20
CA ASN A 184 -3.07 5.43 6.07
C ASN A 184 -2.70 6.82 5.51
N TYR A 185 -2.35 6.89 4.23
CA TYR A 185 -2.07 8.15 3.56
C TYR A 185 -3.33 8.71 2.92
N TYR A 186 -3.80 9.85 3.41
CA TYR A 186 -4.95 10.62 2.92
C TYR A 186 -4.56 12.06 2.59
N GLY A 187 -3.25 12.29 2.36
CA GLY A 187 -2.70 13.60 2.05
C GLY A 187 -3.16 14.13 0.69
N ASP A 188 -2.99 15.42 0.48
CA ASP A 188 -3.41 16.16 -0.71
C ASP A 188 -2.48 16.00 -1.92
N ILE A 189 -1.24 15.50 -1.73
CA ILE A 189 -0.34 15.21 -2.84
C ILE A 189 -0.71 13.85 -3.44
N PRO A 190 -1.16 13.78 -4.69
CA PRO A 190 -1.55 12.51 -5.31
C PRO A 190 -0.39 11.52 -5.35
N LEU A 191 -0.70 10.25 -5.05
CA LEU A 191 0.24 9.14 -5.03
C LEU A 191 -0.11 8.13 -6.11
N PHE A 192 0.89 7.70 -6.86
CA PHE A 192 0.77 6.75 -7.97
C PHE A 192 1.74 5.59 -7.79
N SER A 193 1.30 4.39 -8.11
CA SER A 193 2.18 3.23 -8.27
C SER A 193 2.55 3.04 -9.74
N ARG A 194 3.81 2.74 -10.01
CA ARG A 194 4.35 2.49 -11.37
C ARG A 194 5.37 1.35 -11.34
N LEU A 195 5.58 0.71 -12.48
CA LEU A 195 6.77 -0.10 -12.69
C LEU A 195 7.90 0.79 -13.21
N ALA A 196 9.14 0.32 -13.09
CA ALA A 196 10.30 1.03 -13.64
C ALA A 196 10.21 1.23 -15.16
N SER A 197 9.50 0.35 -15.86
CA SER A 197 9.21 0.45 -17.31
C SER A 197 8.17 1.52 -17.67
N ASP A 198 7.43 2.04 -16.69
CA ASP A 198 6.24 2.86 -16.93
C ASP A 198 6.51 4.35 -16.67
N LEU A 199 7.76 4.78 -16.72
CA LEU A 199 8.20 6.14 -16.38
C LEU A 199 8.46 7.02 -17.61
N ASP A 200 7.96 6.62 -18.78
CA ASP A 200 8.19 7.32 -20.03
C ASP A 200 7.82 8.81 -19.96
N GLY A 201 8.73 9.65 -20.42
CA GLY A 201 8.60 11.10 -20.46
C GLY A 201 8.94 11.80 -19.14
N LEU A 202 9.14 11.09 -18.01
CA LEU A 202 9.54 11.68 -16.74
C LEU A 202 11.06 11.87 -16.68
N GLU A 203 11.50 12.96 -16.04
CA GLU A 203 12.91 13.20 -15.74
C GLU A 203 13.25 12.60 -14.37
N ILE A 204 13.80 11.37 -14.36
CA ILE A 204 14.12 10.60 -13.15
C ILE A 204 15.63 10.42 -13.05
N ASP A 205 16.20 10.83 -11.92
CA ASP A 205 17.63 10.71 -11.60
C ASP A 205 17.93 9.51 -10.69
N SER A 206 16.98 9.13 -9.84
CA SER A 206 17.13 8.01 -8.92
C SER A 206 17.15 6.67 -9.64
N PRO A 207 18.01 5.73 -9.24
CA PRO A 207 17.94 4.36 -9.74
C PRO A 207 16.61 3.68 -9.36
N THR A 208 15.97 3.02 -10.31
CA THR A 208 14.64 2.40 -10.15
C THR A 208 14.66 0.87 -10.09
N TRP A 209 15.86 0.26 -10.04
CA TRP A 209 16.03 -1.20 -9.99
C TRP A 209 15.76 -1.83 -8.63
N ALA A 210 15.83 -1.05 -7.54
CA ALA A 210 15.47 -1.52 -6.19
C ALA A 210 14.03 -1.11 -5.86
N THR A 211 13.24 -2.02 -5.31
CA THR A 211 11.82 -1.79 -4.99
C THR A 211 11.49 -2.07 -3.53
N PRO A 212 10.63 -1.26 -2.92
CA PRO A 212 10.03 -0.05 -3.49
C PRO A 212 11.04 1.07 -3.66
N THR A 213 10.90 1.92 -4.68
CA THR A 213 11.56 3.23 -4.76
C THR A 213 10.48 4.31 -4.72
N VAL A 214 10.63 5.30 -3.86
CA VAL A 214 9.67 6.40 -3.71
C VAL A 214 10.26 7.65 -4.34
N LEU A 215 9.60 8.19 -5.35
CA LEU A 215 10.00 9.39 -6.08
C LEU A 215 9.06 10.55 -5.72
N PHE A 216 9.63 11.71 -5.47
CA PHE A 216 8.92 12.96 -5.23
C PHE A 216 9.11 13.86 -6.44
N LEU A 217 8.02 14.05 -7.22
CA LEU A 217 8.05 14.75 -8.50
C LEU A 217 7.39 16.12 -8.41
N GLN A 218 7.97 17.07 -9.12
CA GLN A 218 7.36 18.38 -9.42
C GLN A 218 7.29 18.55 -10.93
N ASP A 219 6.07 18.64 -11.49
CA ASP A 219 5.84 18.85 -12.93
C ASP A 219 6.59 17.85 -13.83
N GLY A 220 6.54 16.55 -13.47
CA GLY A 220 7.16 15.45 -14.22
C GLY A 220 8.66 15.26 -13.96
N LYS A 221 9.27 16.09 -13.13
CA LYS A 221 10.70 16.04 -12.81
C LYS A 221 10.92 15.59 -11.36
N GLU A 222 11.87 14.69 -11.16
CA GLU A 222 12.29 14.30 -9.84
C GLU A 222 12.94 15.46 -9.07
N VAL A 223 12.40 15.73 -7.87
CA VAL A 223 13.01 16.62 -6.89
C VAL A 223 14.02 15.84 -6.04
N PHE A 224 13.63 14.66 -5.61
CA PHE A 224 14.49 13.64 -5.00
C PHE A 224 13.74 12.30 -4.94
N GLY A 225 14.49 11.21 -4.71
CA GLY A 225 13.95 9.87 -4.52
C GLY A 225 14.60 9.13 -3.37
N HIS A 226 13.96 8.06 -2.94
CA HIS A 226 14.49 7.12 -1.94
C HIS A 226 14.35 5.69 -2.44
N GLN A 227 15.46 4.96 -2.47
CA GLN A 227 15.47 3.54 -2.81
C GLN A 227 15.28 2.67 -1.57
N GLY A 228 14.49 1.63 -1.71
CA GLY A 228 14.22 0.68 -0.65
C GLY A 228 13.04 1.08 0.24
N TYR A 229 12.77 0.22 1.20
CA TYR A 229 11.67 0.40 2.15
C TYR A 229 11.93 1.62 3.05
N LEU A 230 10.92 2.48 3.16
CA LEU A 230 10.81 3.53 4.16
C LEU A 230 9.80 3.11 5.23
N ASP A 231 10.13 3.28 6.49
CA ASP A 231 9.10 3.21 7.52
C ASP A 231 8.20 4.46 7.50
N SER A 232 7.11 4.46 8.27
CA SER A 232 6.15 5.56 8.28
C SER A 232 6.80 6.90 8.66
N LYS A 233 7.74 6.93 9.61
CA LYS A 233 8.42 8.15 10.05
C LYS A 233 9.33 8.70 8.96
N GLU A 234 10.10 7.84 8.32
CA GLU A 234 11.01 8.19 7.23
C GLU A 234 10.22 8.72 6.04
N PHE A 235 9.14 8.04 5.67
CA PHE A 235 8.26 8.48 4.58
C PHE A 235 7.66 9.86 4.86
N TYR A 236 7.05 10.07 6.03
CA TYR A 236 6.43 11.37 6.34
C TYR A 236 7.47 12.48 6.55
N LYS A 237 8.69 12.17 6.97
CA LYS A 237 9.78 13.15 7.02
C LYS A 237 10.19 13.60 5.62
N ALA A 238 10.34 12.65 4.68
CA ALA A 238 10.63 12.94 3.28
C ALA A 238 9.49 13.74 2.62
N LEU A 239 8.24 13.31 2.84
CA LEU A 239 7.04 14.03 2.38
C LEU A 239 6.97 15.44 2.98
N GLY A 240 7.29 15.60 4.26
CA GLY A 240 7.33 16.89 4.93
C GLY A 240 8.34 17.83 4.28
N TYR A 241 9.55 17.36 4.00
CA TYR A 241 10.53 18.13 3.25
C TYR A 241 10.02 18.53 1.86
N PHE A 242 9.42 17.58 1.14
CA PHE A 242 8.85 17.83 -0.19
C PHE A 242 7.68 18.81 -0.18
N LYS A 243 6.72 18.64 0.75
CA LYS A 243 5.52 19.48 0.85
C LYS A 243 5.80 20.86 1.42
N LEU A 244 6.55 20.92 2.51
CA LEU A 244 6.69 22.11 3.35
C LEU A 244 8.00 22.87 3.09
N GLY A 245 9.02 22.23 2.52
CA GLY A 245 10.34 22.82 2.33
C GLY A 245 10.97 23.27 3.65
N ASP A 246 11.78 24.33 3.62
CA ASP A 246 12.38 24.96 4.80
C ASP A 246 11.41 25.99 5.42
N SER A 247 10.22 25.55 5.83
CA SER A 247 9.19 26.39 6.42
C SER A 247 9.14 26.24 7.95
N GLU A 248 8.44 27.18 8.60
CA GLU A 248 8.14 27.06 10.04
C GLU A 248 7.35 25.78 10.34
N ALA A 249 6.40 25.40 9.49
CA ALA A 249 5.64 24.17 9.63
C ALA A 249 6.55 22.92 9.63
N TYR A 250 7.58 22.87 8.78
CA TYR A 250 8.55 21.77 8.79
C TYR A 250 9.35 21.74 10.11
N ARG A 251 9.84 22.90 10.57
CA ARG A 251 10.58 23.00 11.84
C ARG A 251 9.72 22.57 13.04
N VAL A 252 8.45 22.98 13.05
CA VAL A 252 7.49 22.54 14.08
C VAL A 252 7.28 21.03 14.02
N ALA A 253 7.02 20.49 12.84
CA ALA A 253 6.71 19.06 12.66
C ALA A 253 7.89 18.13 13.05
N PHE A 254 9.11 18.47 12.68
CA PHE A 254 10.27 17.56 12.72
C PHE A 254 11.43 18.00 13.60
N GLU A 255 11.57 19.30 13.89
CA GLU A 255 12.72 19.88 14.60
C GLU A 255 12.36 20.41 15.99
N LYS A 256 11.23 19.95 16.56
CA LYS A 256 10.72 20.36 17.87
C LYS A 256 10.48 21.89 17.99
N GLY A 257 10.12 22.53 16.89
CA GLY A 257 9.68 23.91 16.88
C GLY A 257 8.35 24.10 17.63
N THR A 258 8.00 25.34 17.86
CA THR A 258 6.69 25.73 18.43
C THR A 258 6.25 26.98 17.68
N ASP A 259 4.98 27.02 17.27
CA ASP A 259 4.39 28.19 16.66
C ASP A 259 4.53 29.44 17.54
N ALA A 260 4.73 30.57 16.92
CA ALA A 260 4.56 31.84 17.63
C ALA A 260 3.13 31.97 18.16
N ARG A 261 2.98 32.58 19.33
CA ARG A 261 1.65 32.90 19.87
C ARG A 261 0.89 33.78 18.87
N PHE A 262 -0.37 33.46 18.63
CA PHE A 262 -1.23 34.20 17.69
C PHE A 262 -0.65 34.24 16.25
N CYS A 263 0.00 33.14 15.82
CA CYS A 263 0.50 33.01 14.45
C CYS A 263 -0.63 33.16 13.43
N LYS A 264 -0.30 33.35 12.17
CA LYS A 264 -1.26 33.54 11.07
C LYS A 264 -2.27 32.39 11.01
N GLU A 265 -1.81 31.15 11.09
CA GLU A 265 -2.65 29.94 11.06
C GLU A 265 -3.59 29.87 12.26
N TYR A 266 -3.12 30.24 13.45
CA TYR A 266 -3.98 30.35 14.64
C TYR A 266 -5.13 31.35 14.39
N GLU A 267 -4.81 32.53 13.85
CA GLU A 267 -5.83 33.57 13.57
C GLU A 267 -6.87 33.11 12.57
N ILE A 268 -6.45 32.30 11.55
CA ILE A 268 -7.36 31.68 10.59
C ILE A 268 -8.23 30.61 11.25
N PHE A 269 -7.63 29.74 12.07
CA PHE A 269 -8.28 28.52 12.56
C PHE A 269 -9.09 28.70 13.84
N LYS A 270 -8.82 29.74 14.64
CA LYS A 270 -9.51 29.95 15.95
C LYS A 270 -11.04 30.06 15.85
N ASN A 271 -11.56 30.52 14.71
CA ASN A 271 -12.98 30.74 14.45
C ASN A 271 -13.54 29.94 13.27
N THR A 272 -12.86 28.86 12.84
CA THR A 272 -13.41 28.00 11.78
C THR A 272 -14.76 27.41 12.19
N PRO A 273 -15.68 27.17 11.23
CA PRO A 273 -16.99 26.55 11.49
C PRO A 273 -16.86 25.11 12.00
N ASP A 274 -17.98 24.39 12.13
CA ASP A 274 -17.95 22.97 12.47
C ASP A 274 -17.15 22.15 11.44
N GLY A 275 -16.24 21.32 11.95
CA GLY A 275 -15.35 20.53 11.11
C GLY A 275 -14.27 19.80 11.91
N VAL A 276 -13.25 19.37 11.19
CA VAL A 276 -12.16 18.57 11.70
C VAL A 276 -10.81 19.17 11.31
N PHE A 277 -9.90 19.25 12.27
CA PHE A 277 -8.49 19.52 12.01
C PHE A 277 -7.79 18.22 11.68
N ILE A 278 -7.11 18.19 10.53
CA ILE A 278 -6.39 17.05 10.01
C ILE A 278 -4.89 17.29 10.05
N ASP A 279 -4.15 16.21 10.06
CA ASP A 279 -2.70 16.20 9.91
C ASP A 279 -2.30 16.72 8.53
N LYS A 280 -1.48 17.76 8.48
CA LYS A 280 -1.08 18.45 7.26
C LYS A 280 -0.33 17.57 6.25
N LEU A 281 0.29 16.47 6.69
CA LEU A 281 1.03 15.57 5.82
C LEU A 281 0.22 14.34 5.42
N SER A 282 -0.39 13.67 6.40
CA SER A 282 -1.10 12.42 6.15
C SER A 282 -2.56 12.61 5.79
N GLY A 283 -3.15 13.77 6.06
CA GLY A 283 -4.59 14.00 5.92
C GLY A 283 -5.44 13.31 7.01
N ALA A 284 -4.81 12.59 7.95
CA ALA A 284 -5.52 11.88 9.02
C ALA A 284 -6.23 12.85 9.98
N PRO A 285 -7.46 12.54 10.43
CA PRO A 285 -8.20 13.38 11.36
C PRO A 285 -7.55 13.38 12.75
N LEU A 286 -7.41 14.56 13.36
CA LEU A 286 -6.72 14.74 14.65
C LEU A 286 -7.61 15.31 15.75
N PHE A 287 -8.31 16.42 15.45
CA PHE A 287 -9.12 17.15 16.45
C PHE A 287 -10.43 17.63 15.84
N ASP A 288 -11.50 17.50 16.60
CA ASP A 288 -12.83 17.99 16.24
C ASP A 288 -13.05 19.41 16.78
N THR A 289 -13.67 20.28 16.02
CA THR A 289 -13.99 21.64 16.45
C THR A 289 -14.95 21.68 17.65
N ARG A 290 -15.75 20.64 17.85
CA ARG A 290 -16.66 20.50 19.01
C ARG A 290 -15.93 20.34 20.35
N ASP A 291 -14.66 19.93 20.30
CA ASP A 291 -13.79 19.81 21.47
C ASP A 291 -12.84 21.01 21.63
N ARG A 292 -12.93 21.99 20.72
CA ARG A 292 -12.11 23.22 20.74
C ARG A 292 -12.66 24.21 21.78
N PHE A 293 -11.74 24.89 22.45
CA PHE A 293 -12.07 26.00 23.34
C PHE A 293 -11.01 27.12 23.29
N ASN A 294 -11.40 28.33 23.69
CA ASN A 294 -10.46 29.45 23.79
C ASN A 294 -9.73 29.41 25.12
N SER A 295 -8.46 29.06 25.11
CA SER A 295 -7.58 29.05 26.30
C SER A 295 -6.89 30.39 26.57
N SER A 296 -7.06 31.39 25.69
CA SER A 296 -6.37 32.68 25.73
C SER A 296 -4.82 32.60 25.68
N THR A 297 -4.27 31.43 25.35
CA THR A 297 -2.80 31.20 25.31
C THR A 297 -2.17 31.62 23.99
N GLY A 298 -2.97 31.78 22.91
CA GLY A 298 -2.52 32.08 21.56
C GLY A 298 -2.16 30.85 20.71
N TRP A 299 -2.53 29.65 21.17
CA TRP A 299 -2.49 28.37 20.45
C TRP A 299 -3.86 27.72 20.40
N LEU A 300 -4.10 26.89 19.39
CA LEU A 300 -5.33 26.09 19.32
C LEU A 300 -5.40 25.15 20.52
N SER A 301 -6.56 25.10 21.17
CA SER A 301 -6.74 24.30 22.38
C SER A 301 -7.96 23.41 22.27
N PHE A 302 -7.79 22.14 22.63
CA PHE A 302 -8.83 21.11 22.59
C PHE A 302 -8.89 20.35 23.91
N THR A 303 -10.05 19.84 24.26
CA THR A 303 -10.24 19.02 25.47
C THR A 303 -9.86 17.56 25.25
N ARG A 304 -9.91 17.09 24.01
CA ARG A 304 -9.50 15.73 23.60
C ARG A 304 -9.19 15.67 22.11
N PRO A 305 -8.35 14.69 21.67
CA PRO A 305 -8.18 14.34 20.27
C PRO A 305 -9.31 13.40 19.80
N ILE A 306 -9.38 13.17 18.49
CA ILE A 306 -10.13 12.07 17.92
C ILE A 306 -9.48 10.74 18.39
N LYS A 307 -10.31 9.74 18.63
CA LYS A 307 -9.84 8.45 19.17
C LYS A 307 -8.70 7.87 18.31
N ASP A 308 -7.64 7.42 18.96
CA ASP A 308 -6.47 6.76 18.35
C ASP A 308 -5.68 7.61 17.32
N SER A 309 -5.99 8.91 17.19
CA SER A 309 -5.35 9.80 16.22
C SER A 309 -4.01 10.36 16.66
N VAL A 310 -3.73 10.36 17.95
CA VAL A 310 -2.50 10.89 18.51
C VAL A 310 -1.93 9.95 19.57
N TYR A 311 -0.64 10.08 19.83
CA TYR A 311 0.01 9.46 20.98
C TYR A 311 0.86 10.47 21.75
N SER A 312 1.18 10.14 22.99
CA SER A 312 1.94 11.01 23.87
C SER A 312 3.29 10.40 24.25
N LYS A 313 4.29 11.26 24.46
CA LYS A 313 5.56 10.86 25.05
C LYS A 313 6.14 11.95 25.96
N PRO A 314 7.02 11.59 26.92
CA PRO A 314 7.69 12.60 27.76
C PRO A 314 8.55 13.53 26.92
N ASP A 315 8.48 14.83 27.21
CA ASP A 315 9.37 15.85 26.68
C ASP A 315 10.08 16.58 27.83
N ASN A 316 11.39 16.36 27.90
CA ASN A 316 12.25 16.99 28.92
C ASN A 316 13.15 18.07 28.32
N SER A 317 12.85 18.57 27.12
CA SER A 317 13.63 19.60 26.46
C SER A 317 13.52 20.95 27.22
N TYR A 318 14.52 21.78 27.05
CA TYR A 318 14.60 23.13 27.65
C TYR A 318 14.44 23.16 29.19
N GLY A 319 14.79 22.06 29.89
CA GLY A 319 14.68 21.98 31.35
C GLY A 319 13.23 21.89 31.88
N MET A 320 12.25 21.72 30.99
CA MET A 320 10.82 21.56 31.34
C MET A 320 10.42 20.08 31.34
N ARG A 321 9.44 19.72 32.17
CA ARG A 321 8.79 18.42 32.12
C ARG A 321 7.40 18.58 31.52
N ARG A 322 7.23 18.13 30.29
CA ARG A 322 5.97 18.23 29.53
C ARG A 322 5.60 16.87 28.95
N THR A 323 4.38 16.77 28.47
CA THR A 323 3.92 15.63 27.67
C THR A 323 3.70 16.10 26.25
N GLU A 324 4.56 15.65 25.34
CA GLU A 324 4.47 15.90 23.91
C GLU A 324 3.35 15.10 23.29
N ILE A 325 2.62 15.70 22.35
CA ILE A 325 1.58 15.06 21.54
C ILE A 325 2.07 14.99 20.09
N ARG A 326 1.96 13.80 19.50
CA ARG A 326 2.36 13.51 18.14
C ARG A 326 1.24 12.83 17.36
N SER A 327 1.20 13.02 16.05
CA SER A 327 0.29 12.28 15.17
C SER A 327 0.60 10.78 15.21
N ALA A 328 -0.42 9.94 15.37
CA ALA A 328 -0.28 8.50 15.33
C ALA A 328 0.08 7.99 13.91
N THR A 329 -0.30 8.73 12.86
CA THR A 329 -0.07 8.36 11.46
C THR A 329 1.29 8.83 10.96
N SER A 330 1.58 10.14 11.07
CA SER A 330 2.77 10.75 10.45
C SER A 330 3.95 10.93 11.41
N ASP A 331 3.76 10.70 12.69
CA ASP A 331 4.75 10.97 13.76
C ASP A 331 5.20 12.45 13.85
N ILE A 332 4.48 13.41 13.26
CA ILE A 332 4.83 14.82 13.41
C ILE A 332 4.52 15.32 14.82
N HIS A 333 5.33 16.28 15.27
CA HIS A 333 5.07 17.00 16.52
C HIS A 333 3.85 17.90 16.36
N LEU A 334 2.83 17.72 17.22
CA LEU A 334 1.61 18.51 17.20
C LEU A 334 1.60 19.60 18.27
N GLY A 335 2.17 19.34 19.42
CA GLY A 335 2.15 20.22 20.57
C GLY A 335 2.30 19.48 21.89
N HIS A 336 1.64 19.96 22.95
CA HIS A 336 1.72 19.38 24.28
C HIS A 336 0.35 19.31 24.96
N VAL A 337 0.21 18.41 25.92
CA VAL A 337 -0.98 18.32 26.78
C VAL A 337 -0.67 18.76 28.20
N PHE A 338 -1.61 19.51 28.78
CA PHE A 338 -1.53 20.07 30.13
C PHE A 338 -2.78 19.69 30.95
N PRO A 339 -2.71 19.64 32.30
CA PRO A 339 -3.83 19.27 33.14
C PRO A 339 -4.74 20.47 33.50
N ASP A 340 -4.64 21.59 32.81
CA ASP A 340 -5.27 22.88 33.11
C ASP A 340 -6.41 23.26 32.15
N GLY A 341 -7.07 22.29 31.55
CA GLY A 341 -8.23 22.51 30.69
C GLY A 341 -9.54 22.80 31.46
N PRO A 342 -10.61 23.13 30.72
CA PRO A 342 -11.90 23.46 31.35
C PRO A 342 -12.53 22.24 32.01
N ASN A 343 -13.26 22.48 33.13
CA ASN A 343 -14.00 21.45 33.84
C ASN A 343 -13.18 20.23 34.30
N GLY A 344 -11.87 20.41 34.55
CA GLY A 344 -10.97 19.33 34.95
C GLY A 344 -10.51 18.43 33.77
N MET A 345 -10.84 18.79 32.53
CA MET A 345 -10.37 18.10 31.37
C MET A 345 -8.91 18.51 31.04
N PRO A 346 -8.16 17.70 30.33
CA PRO A 346 -6.85 18.13 29.81
C PRO A 346 -6.99 19.24 28.76
N ARG A 347 -5.92 20.02 28.58
CA ARG A 347 -5.78 20.97 27.49
C ARG A 347 -4.70 20.49 26.52
N TYR A 348 -5.13 20.09 25.35
CA TYR A 348 -4.24 19.82 24.21
C TYR A 348 -3.92 21.15 23.53
N CYS A 349 -2.70 21.64 23.72
CA CYS A 349 -2.18 22.89 23.16
C CYS A 349 -1.44 22.57 21.87
N ILE A 350 -2.03 22.91 20.72
CA ILE A 350 -1.63 22.38 19.42
C ILE A 350 -1.15 23.50 18.50
N ASN A 351 -0.04 23.23 17.81
CA ASN A 351 0.53 24.10 16.79
C ASN A 351 -0.39 24.14 15.57
N ALA A 352 -0.73 25.32 15.10
CA ALA A 352 -1.65 25.51 13.98
C ALA A 352 -0.97 25.24 12.61
N THR A 353 0.34 25.51 12.49
CA THR A 353 1.08 25.39 11.24
C THR A 353 1.17 23.97 10.71
N VAL A 354 1.02 22.95 11.57
CA VAL A 354 1.06 21.52 11.20
C VAL A 354 -0.34 20.91 10.98
N LEU A 355 -1.38 21.73 11.03
CA LEU A 355 -2.76 21.34 10.79
C LEU A 355 -3.28 21.89 9.45
N GLU A 356 -4.32 21.22 8.94
CA GLU A 356 -5.25 21.74 7.94
C GLU A 356 -6.68 21.60 8.49
N PHE A 357 -7.60 22.40 7.99
CA PHE A 357 -9.00 22.35 8.40
C PHE A 357 -9.87 21.82 7.26
N LYS A 358 -10.76 20.88 7.57
CA LYS A 358 -11.84 20.43 6.69
C LYS A 358 -13.20 20.70 7.32
N ALA A 359 -14.10 21.36 6.58
CA ALA A 359 -15.47 21.53 6.99
C ALA A 359 -16.17 20.17 7.16
N ARG A 360 -17.13 20.06 8.10
CA ARG A 360 -17.81 18.80 8.42
C ARG A 360 -18.37 18.10 7.18
N ALA A 361 -19.07 18.85 6.32
CA ALA A 361 -19.65 18.28 5.12
C ALA A 361 -18.61 17.70 4.13
N GLU A 362 -17.44 18.34 4.02
CA GLU A 362 -16.33 17.84 3.19
C GLU A 362 -15.65 16.62 3.80
N PHE A 363 -15.54 16.60 5.13
CA PHE A 363 -14.94 15.49 5.86
C PHE A 363 -15.82 14.23 5.78
N ASP A 364 -17.13 14.37 6.02
CA ASP A 364 -18.07 13.26 5.98
C ASP A 364 -18.20 12.70 4.56
N ALA A 365 -18.24 13.56 3.53
CA ALA A 365 -18.30 13.13 2.12
C ALA A 365 -17.04 12.38 1.63
N ALA A 366 -15.88 12.59 2.28
CA ALA A 366 -14.65 11.87 1.97
C ALA A 366 -14.52 10.54 2.72
N SER A 367 -15.43 10.28 3.69
CA SER A 367 -15.42 9.08 4.53
C SER A 367 -16.42 8.01 4.06
N ASP A 368 -17.34 8.37 3.14
CA ASP A 368 -18.28 7.49 2.44
C ASP A 368 -17.66 6.94 1.14
#